data_688fdca69663b1357cb4fb8675630239
#
_entry.id   688fdca69663b1357cb4fb8675630239
#
_cell.length_a   1.000
_cell.length_b   1.000
_cell.length_c   1.000
_cell.angle_alpha   90.00
_cell.angle_beta   90.00
_cell.angle_gamma   90.00
#
_symmetry.space_group_name_H-M   'P 1'
#
loop_
_entity.id
_entity.type
_entity.pdbx_description
1 polymer ?
#
loop_
_entity_poly.entity_id
_entity_poly.type
_entity_poly.pdbx_seq_one_letter_code
_entity_poly.pdbx_strand_id
1 'polypeptide(L)'
;EEVKLLQRKRKDNRIKTDGKVPKGLHVLDGKSVYLLMPDRFARSGAAAANTSSCSGNGWCNGTLKGITEHLDYIKGMGFDCIWVTPVVLNLYGPDGQSGYGYHGYWAQDWTRIDPNFGTAEEMKELVEKTHEKGMCFILDIVLNHVRPLHSLDDLAMVKPFNETKYFHLLNISNMTFNEYTVKMKDWPYPTQGIGPGAQCYLDFFPNGTPDGKNNGTYCNNYPGNNYSQENYYGNRAHGPPELKYCSVGNYDCKGYNEEVSEKGWFYDLGDLNQSGAFVRENLKKYVMWLVDDFHIDGFRLDTTPYMPHWWLKEVQDMLYELDNPLHILGEVTASNISFHASYQLQDDHSVLGGMENFPLVYTAVPGYCGWPNQLLSPVAQFNLTYLARFTREQQNSGLYSNTDLLMNMMDNQDEMPIAALSHTLNETGGCQDDVHLILNAWSWLFFAKGMPMLTWGDEQGNTVYRESMWTFHWNTSTWQYHLIKKMNHIRHEYGLHSKSMTIPELLCQEQEKCGSDQFVF
;
A
#
# COMPACT_ATOMS: atom_id res chain seq x y z
N GLU A 1 -2.31 -29.95 -24.32
CA GLU A 1 -3.42 -30.84 -23.91
C GLU A 1 -3.64 -30.83 -22.40
N GLU A 2 -2.60 -30.80 -21.57
CA GLU A 2 -2.73 -30.67 -20.09
C GLU A 2 -3.40 -29.35 -19.67
N VAL A 3 -3.05 -28.23 -20.28
CA VAL A 3 -3.72 -26.93 -20.04
C VAL A 3 -5.21 -26.97 -20.40
N LYS A 4 -5.59 -27.72 -21.45
CA LYS A 4 -7.01 -27.93 -21.83
C LYS A 4 -7.73 -28.87 -20.87
N LEU A 5 -7.02 -29.80 -20.22
CA LEU A 5 -7.59 -30.72 -19.24
C LEU A 5 -7.88 -30.02 -17.91
N LEU A 6 -6.97 -29.12 -17.48
CA LEU A 6 -7.15 -28.23 -16.32
C LEU A 6 -8.31 -27.25 -16.55
N GLN A 7 -8.44 -26.68 -17.75
CA GLN A 7 -9.56 -25.82 -18.11
C GLN A 7 -10.90 -26.58 -18.22
N ARG A 8 -10.91 -27.87 -18.52
CA ARG A 8 -12.12 -28.68 -18.50
C ARG A 8 -12.58 -29.07 -17.11
N LYS A 9 -11.67 -29.36 -16.17
CA LYS A 9 -12.01 -29.61 -14.75
C LYS A 9 -12.56 -28.37 -14.05
N ARG A 10 -12.12 -27.15 -14.47
CA ARG A 10 -12.62 -25.87 -13.94
C ARG A 10 -14.05 -25.51 -14.45
N LYS A 11 -14.56 -26.14 -15.51
CA LYS A 11 -15.85 -25.76 -16.11
C LYS A 11 -17.09 -26.33 -15.40
N ASP A 12 -16.96 -27.32 -14.53
CA ASP A 12 -18.12 -28.01 -13.97
C ASP A 12 -18.54 -27.54 -12.56
N ASN A 13 -17.76 -26.68 -11.89
CA ASN A 13 -18.11 -26.10 -10.56
C ASN A 13 -18.12 -24.57 -10.56
N ARG A 14 -18.65 -23.94 -11.60
CA ARG A 14 -18.79 -22.47 -11.61
C ARG A 14 -19.85 -22.02 -10.62
N ILE A 15 -19.42 -21.50 -9.48
CA ILE A 15 -20.23 -20.59 -8.69
C ILE A 15 -20.34 -19.32 -9.53
N LYS A 16 -21.51 -19.05 -10.11
CA LYS A 16 -21.80 -17.75 -10.71
C LYS A 16 -21.88 -16.74 -9.58
N THR A 17 -20.78 -16.05 -9.32
CA THR A 17 -20.78 -14.91 -8.42
C THR A 17 -21.34 -13.72 -9.20
N ASP A 18 -22.56 -13.30 -8.89
CA ASP A 18 -23.17 -12.06 -9.39
C ASP A 18 -22.44 -10.82 -8.80
N GLY A 19 -21.11 -10.82 -8.80
CA GLY A 19 -20.28 -9.76 -8.20
C GLY A 19 -20.37 -9.67 -6.67
N LYS A 20 -20.80 -10.73 -6.00
CA LYS A 20 -20.88 -10.80 -4.52
C LYS A 20 -19.74 -11.64 -3.97
N VAL A 21 -19.16 -11.18 -2.86
CA VAL A 21 -18.19 -11.95 -2.09
C VAL A 21 -18.73 -13.36 -1.81
N PRO A 22 -17.95 -14.41 -2.08
CA PRO A 22 -18.38 -15.78 -1.83
C PRO A 22 -18.81 -15.97 -0.36
N LYS A 23 -19.96 -16.62 -0.15
CA LYS A 23 -20.45 -16.89 1.20
C LYS A 23 -19.48 -17.82 1.93
N GLY A 24 -19.06 -17.41 3.13
CA GLY A 24 -18.17 -18.21 3.99
C GLY A 24 -16.68 -17.94 3.77
N LEU A 25 -16.29 -16.97 2.93
CA LEU A 25 -14.92 -16.52 2.80
C LEU A 25 -14.58 -15.54 3.94
N HIS A 26 -13.86 -16.02 4.94
CA HIS A 26 -13.46 -15.25 6.13
C HIS A 26 -11.98 -15.48 6.51
N VAL A 27 -11.16 -15.86 5.54
CA VAL A 27 -9.77 -16.28 5.81
C VAL A 27 -8.95 -15.13 6.41
N LEU A 28 -9.18 -13.89 5.96
CA LEU A 28 -8.43 -12.72 6.42
C LEU A 28 -9.22 -11.82 7.39
N ASP A 29 -10.52 -12.03 7.56
CA ASP A 29 -11.38 -11.15 8.36
C ASP A 29 -10.83 -10.95 9.78
N GLY A 30 -10.49 -9.71 10.11
CA GLY A 30 -10.00 -9.33 11.42
C GLY A 30 -8.68 -9.97 11.86
N LYS A 31 -7.94 -10.62 10.96
CA LYS A 31 -6.63 -11.21 11.25
C LYS A 31 -5.58 -10.14 11.53
N SER A 32 -4.69 -10.43 12.48
CA SER A 32 -3.54 -9.55 12.73
C SER A 32 -2.41 -9.84 11.75
N VAL A 33 -1.79 -8.78 11.23
CA VAL A 33 -0.81 -8.85 10.15
C VAL A 33 0.53 -8.26 10.60
N TYR A 34 1.63 -8.94 10.28
CA TYR A 34 2.98 -8.41 10.43
C TYR A 34 3.59 -8.13 9.06
N LEU A 35 3.77 -6.84 8.75
CA LEU A 35 4.39 -6.39 7.51
C LEU A 35 5.91 -6.52 7.60
N LEU A 36 6.53 -7.06 6.56
CA LEU A 36 7.98 -7.10 6.42
C LEU A 36 8.46 -6.94 4.98
N MET A 37 9.66 -6.38 4.84
CA MET A 37 10.37 -6.23 3.57
C MET A 37 11.52 -7.23 3.52
N PRO A 38 11.61 -8.12 2.51
CA PRO A 38 12.66 -9.15 2.42
C PRO A 38 14.06 -8.58 2.61
N ASP A 39 14.39 -7.50 1.90
CA ASP A 39 15.72 -6.86 1.95
C ASP A 39 16.11 -6.35 3.35
N ARG A 40 15.13 -6.08 4.22
CA ARG A 40 15.34 -5.40 5.52
C ARG A 40 15.08 -6.29 6.73
N PHE A 41 14.46 -7.46 6.55
CA PHE A 41 14.02 -8.25 7.70
C PHE A 41 15.10 -9.19 8.21
N ALA A 42 15.68 -10.05 7.36
CA ALA A 42 16.70 -10.99 7.81
C ALA A 42 17.64 -11.43 6.68
N ARG A 43 18.94 -11.48 6.96
CA ARG A 43 19.94 -12.11 6.13
C ARG A 43 20.04 -13.60 6.44
N SER A 44 20.53 -14.40 5.49
CA SER A 44 20.76 -15.83 5.69
C SER A 44 22.22 -16.22 5.48
N GLY A 45 22.61 -17.41 5.92
CA GLY A 45 23.94 -17.97 5.74
C GLY A 45 25.06 -17.11 6.35
N ALA A 46 26.18 -16.99 5.66
CA ALA A 46 27.32 -16.22 6.15
C ALA A 46 27.03 -14.72 6.31
N ALA A 47 26.10 -14.17 5.54
CA ALA A 47 25.71 -12.76 5.63
C ALA A 47 24.97 -12.43 6.93
N ALA A 48 24.33 -13.40 7.58
CA ALA A 48 23.63 -13.23 8.86
C ALA A 48 24.56 -12.80 10.00
N ALA A 49 25.86 -13.05 9.90
CA ALA A 49 26.84 -12.60 10.90
C ALA A 49 27.06 -11.07 10.91
N ASN A 50 26.70 -10.38 9.84
CA ASN A 50 26.78 -8.92 9.77
C ASN A 50 25.49 -8.30 10.28
N THR A 51 25.53 -7.71 11.48
CA THR A 51 24.41 -7.06 12.14
C THR A 51 24.49 -5.52 12.09
N SER A 52 25.37 -4.97 11.27
CA SER A 52 25.45 -3.52 11.08
C SER A 52 24.13 -2.97 10.53
N SER A 53 23.73 -1.79 11.02
CA SER A 53 22.58 -1.03 10.53
C SER A 53 22.65 -0.87 9.01
N CYS A 54 21.52 -1.05 8.37
CA CYS A 54 21.34 -0.81 6.95
C CYS A 54 19.95 -0.23 6.72
N SER A 55 19.94 1.02 6.35
CA SER A 55 18.76 1.83 6.03
C SER A 55 19.03 2.65 4.76
N GLY A 56 18.06 3.44 4.33
CA GLY A 56 18.22 4.28 3.13
C GLY A 56 17.93 3.52 1.82
N ASN A 57 18.45 4.02 0.70
CA ASN A 57 17.98 3.67 -0.65
C ASN A 57 18.80 2.56 -1.36
N GLY A 58 19.63 1.81 -0.64
CA GLY A 58 20.44 0.73 -1.19
C GLY A 58 20.00 -0.65 -0.74
N TRP A 59 20.52 -1.69 -1.41
CA TRP A 59 20.32 -3.08 -1.01
C TRP A 59 21.00 -3.40 0.31
N CYS A 60 20.28 -4.06 1.20
CA CYS A 60 20.76 -4.52 2.51
C CYS A 60 20.97 -6.05 2.55
N ASN A 61 20.54 -6.76 1.53
CA ASN A 61 20.72 -8.20 1.32
C ASN A 61 20.00 -9.09 2.35
N GLY A 62 18.83 -8.69 2.80
CA GLY A 62 17.88 -9.60 3.43
C GLY A 62 17.29 -10.56 2.39
N THR A 63 16.84 -11.75 2.83
CA THR A 63 16.44 -12.85 1.94
C THR A 63 15.19 -13.57 2.40
N LEU A 64 14.50 -14.26 1.48
CA LEU A 64 13.36 -15.13 1.77
C LEU A 64 13.73 -16.21 2.79
N LYS A 65 14.91 -16.82 2.61
CA LYS A 65 15.44 -17.80 3.57
C LYS A 65 15.66 -17.19 4.96
N GLY A 66 16.17 -15.96 5.02
CA GLY A 66 16.32 -15.24 6.30
C GLY A 66 14.98 -15.04 7.00
N ILE A 67 13.91 -14.73 6.26
CA ILE A 67 12.56 -14.65 6.81
C ILE A 67 12.13 -16.01 7.37
N THR A 68 12.32 -17.09 6.60
CA THR A 68 11.97 -18.46 7.01
C THR A 68 12.63 -18.83 8.34
N GLU A 69 13.92 -18.49 8.50
CA GLU A 69 14.70 -18.76 9.73
C GLU A 69 14.20 -17.98 10.95
N HIS A 70 13.40 -16.89 10.76
CA HIS A 70 12.91 -16.02 11.84
C HIS A 70 11.38 -16.03 12.01
N LEU A 71 10.66 -16.97 11.37
CA LEU A 71 9.19 -17.07 11.53
C LEU A 71 8.75 -17.32 12.97
N ASP A 72 9.57 -17.99 13.80
CA ASP A 72 9.27 -18.21 15.22
C ASP A 72 9.24 -16.90 16.02
N TYR A 73 10.05 -15.93 15.63
CA TYR A 73 10.02 -14.60 16.22
C TYR A 73 8.66 -13.92 16.01
N ILE A 74 8.17 -13.95 14.77
CA ILE A 74 6.86 -13.35 14.41
C ILE A 74 5.73 -14.13 15.09
N LYS A 75 5.75 -15.46 15.00
CA LYS A 75 4.75 -16.32 15.65
C LYS A 75 4.74 -16.15 17.16
N GLY A 76 5.90 -15.88 17.77
CA GLY A 76 6.05 -15.61 19.21
C GLY A 76 5.26 -14.39 19.68
N MET A 77 4.98 -13.41 18.82
CA MET A 77 4.09 -12.27 19.06
C MET A 77 2.61 -12.58 18.85
N GLY A 78 2.29 -13.75 18.27
CA GLY A 78 0.92 -14.21 18.06
C GLY A 78 0.23 -13.67 16.83
N PHE A 79 0.95 -13.14 15.84
CA PHE A 79 0.35 -12.71 14.58
C PHE A 79 -0.32 -13.86 13.82
N ASP A 80 -1.41 -13.55 13.15
CA ASP A 80 -2.17 -14.48 12.32
C ASP A 80 -1.59 -14.60 10.91
N CYS A 81 -1.08 -13.51 10.35
CA CYS A 81 -0.53 -13.46 9.00
C CYS A 81 0.79 -12.69 8.96
N ILE A 82 1.59 -12.99 7.93
CA ILE A 82 2.66 -12.09 7.48
C ILE A 82 2.27 -11.45 6.14
N TRP A 83 2.66 -10.20 5.94
CA TRP A 83 2.61 -9.52 4.65
C TRP A 83 4.04 -9.24 4.20
N VAL A 84 4.40 -9.72 3.01
CA VAL A 84 5.74 -9.58 2.42
C VAL A 84 5.64 -8.65 1.21
N THR A 85 6.52 -7.64 1.13
CA THR A 85 6.59 -6.73 -0.03
C THR A 85 6.96 -7.50 -1.30
N PRO A 86 6.77 -6.94 -2.53
CA PRO A 86 6.86 -7.71 -3.77
C PRO A 86 8.20 -8.42 -3.95
N VAL A 87 8.17 -9.63 -4.53
CA VAL A 87 9.34 -10.53 -4.63
C VAL A 87 9.76 -10.87 -6.05
N VAL A 88 9.06 -10.36 -7.08
CA VAL A 88 9.45 -10.59 -8.48
C VAL A 88 10.71 -9.81 -8.84
N LEU A 89 11.37 -10.19 -9.92
CA LEU A 89 12.62 -9.55 -10.34
C LEU A 89 12.43 -8.04 -10.52
N ASN A 90 13.17 -7.29 -9.74
CA ASN A 90 13.21 -5.84 -9.73
C ASN A 90 14.44 -5.25 -10.43
N LEU A 91 14.43 -3.95 -10.62
CA LEU A 91 15.62 -3.22 -11.02
C LEU A 91 16.71 -3.36 -9.96
N TYR A 92 17.84 -3.97 -10.32
CA TYR A 92 18.95 -4.18 -9.40
C TYR A 92 19.82 -2.92 -9.23
N GLY A 93 20.22 -2.31 -10.34
CA GLY A 93 21.09 -1.14 -10.35
C GLY A 93 20.38 0.14 -9.92
N PRO A 94 21.13 1.24 -9.75
CA PRO A 94 20.53 2.54 -9.53
C PRO A 94 19.79 3.01 -10.80
N ASP A 95 18.62 3.57 -10.63
CA ASP A 95 17.90 4.23 -11.73
C ASP A 95 18.49 5.59 -12.11
N GLY A 96 19.47 6.04 -11.34
CA GLY A 96 20.17 7.31 -11.50
C GLY A 96 19.53 8.46 -10.73
N GLN A 97 18.36 8.29 -10.11
CA GLN A 97 17.67 9.34 -9.35
C GLN A 97 17.14 8.86 -7.99
N SER A 98 16.43 7.76 -7.95
CA SER A 98 15.65 7.35 -6.78
C SER A 98 16.27 6.21 -5.97
N GLY A 99 17.39 5.64 -6.43
CA GLY A 99 18.08 4.55 -5.74
C GLY A 99 17.90 3.19 -6.41
N TYR A 100 17.61 2.15 -5.63
CA TYR A 100 17.60 0.76 -6.07
C TYR A 100 16.24 0.11 -5.80
N GLY A 101 15.90 -0.93 -6.56
CA GLY A 101 14.63 -1.66 -6.44
C GLY A 101 14.52 -2.64 -5.27
N TYR A 102 15.32 -2.47 -4.20
CA TYR A 102 15.36 -3.35 -3.02
C TYR A 102 14.00 -3.55 -2.32
N HIS A 103 13.09 -2.63 -2.52
CA HIS A 103 11.76 -2.64 -1.92
C HIS A 103 10.76 -3.54 -2.65
N GLY A 104 11.06 -3.95 -3.88
CA GLY A 104 10.20 -4.84 -4.66
C GLY A 104 9.19 -4.17 -5.62
N TYR A 105 9.03 -2.84 -5.55
CA TYR A 105 7.99 -2.12 -6.33
C TYR A 105 8.42 -1.69 -7.73
N TRP A 106 9.66 -1.96 -8.14
CA TRP A 106 10.18 -1.65 -9.48
C TRP A 106 10.36 -2.89 -10.32
N ALA A 107 9.25 -3.59 -10.56
CA ALA A 107 9.25 -4.84 -11.26
C ALA A 107 9.81 -4.71 -12.68
N GLN A 108 10.72 -5.62 -13.04
CA GLN A 108 11.35 -5.73 -14.35
C GLN A 108 10.94 -7.03 -15.07
N ASP A 109 10.71 -8.11 -14.32
CA ASP A 109 10.32 -9.40 -14.91
C ASP A 109 9.31 -10.11 -14.01
N TRP A 110 8.06 -10.20 -14.45
CA TRP A 110 6.95 -10.83 -13.72
C TRP A 110 6.95 -12.36 -13.78
N THR A 111 7.94 -12.97 -14.43
CA THR A 111 7.97 -14.42 -14.66
C THR A 111 8.87 -15.18 -13.69
N ARG A 112 9.55 -14.49 -12.78
CA ARG A 112 10.49 -15.11 -11.84
C ARG A 112 10.67 -14.30 -10.55
N ILE A 113 11.07 -15.00 -9.50
CA ILE A 113 11.49 -14.40 -8.23
C ILE A 113 12.81 -13.65 -8.41
N ASP A 114 13.00 -12.55 -7.68
CA ASP A 114 14.25 -11.79 -7.68
C ASP A 114 15.36 -12.60 -7.00
N PRO A 115 16.46 -12.91 -7.70
CA PRO A 115 17.54 -13.70 -7.13
C PRO A 115 18.27 -13.01 -5.96
N ASN A 116 18.10 -11.70 -5.78
CA ASN A 116 18.63 -11.01 -4.61
C ASN A 116 17.83 -11.34 -3.35
N PHE A 117 16.55 -11.66 -3.48
CA PHE A 117 15.72 -12.12 -2.36
C PHE A 117 15.85 -13.64 -2.17
N GLY A 118 16.08 -14.40 -3.24
CA GLY A 118 16.18 -15.86 -3.18
C GLY A 118 15.66 -16.56 -4.43
N THR A 119 15.38 -17.86 -4.28
CA THR A 119 14.86 -18.71 -5.37
C THR A 119 13.36 -18.95 -5.22
N ALA A 120 12.75 -19.52 -6.28
CA ALA A 120 11.36 -19.94 -6.23
C ALA A 120 11.13 -21.05 -5.18
N GLU A 121 12.10 -21.92 -5.01
CA GLU A 121 12.10 -22.97 -3.98
C GLU A 121 12.12 -22.38 -2.57
N GLU A 122 12.95 -21.36 -2.33
CA GLU A 122 12.97 -20.65 -1.04
C GLU A 122 11.68 -19.87 -0.78
N MET A 123 11.04 -19.35 -1.84
CA MET A 123 9.70 -18.74 -1.70
C MET A 123 8.64 -19.78 -1.32
N LYS A 124 8.66 -20.97 -1.95
CA LYS A 124 7.76 -22.08 -1.58
C LYS A 124 7.98 -22.51 -0.13
N GLU A 125 9.24 -22.71 0.25
CA GLU A 125 9.60 -23.08 1.63
C GLU A 125 9.10 -22.03 2.63
N LEU A 126 9.26 -20.75 2.33
CA LEU A 126 8.78 -19.67 3.21
C LEU A 126 7.27 -19.75 3.44
N VAL A 127 6.48 -19.91 2.37
CA VAL A 127 5.02 -20.02 2.48
C VAL A 127 4.61 -21.29 3.22
N GLU A 128 5.20 -22.45 2.88
CA GLU A 128 4.94 -23.72 3.56
C GLU A 128 5.25 -23.64 5.07
N LYS A 129 6.40 -23.07 5.45
CA LYS A 129 6.78 -22.90 6.85
C LYS A 129 5.90 -21.89 7.59
N THR A 130 5.40 -20.88 6.89
CA THR A 130 4.41 -19.96 7.44
C THR A 130 3.10 -20.71 7.77
N HIS A 131 2.62 -21.54 6.85
CA HIS A 131 1.43 -22.38 7.08
C HIS A 131 1.63 -23.42 8.18
N GLU A 132 2.80 -24.07 8.25
CA GLU A 132 3.13 -25.02 9.33
C GLU A 132 3.04 -24.37 10.73
N LYS A 133 3.29 -23.06 10.81
CA LYS A 133 3.14 -22.30 12.05
C LYS A 133 1.71 -21.78 12.30
N GLY A 134 0.77 -22.13 11.42
CA GLY A 134 -0.62 -21.69 11.49
C GLY A 134 -0.77 -20.18 11.24
N MET A 135 0.07 -19.61 10.39
CA MET A 135 -0.04 -18.24 9.90
C MET A 135 -0.41 -18.22 8.43
N CYS A 136 -1.13 -17.19 7.99
CA CYS A 136 -1.40 -16.93 6.58
C CYS A 136 -0.31 -16.07 5.94
N PHE A 137 -0.21 -16.14 4.62
CA PHE A 137 0.77 -15.41 3.82
C PHE A 137 0.09 -14.45 2.86
N ILE A 138 0.29 -13.15 3.05
CA ILE A 138 -0.17 -12.09 2.16
C ILE A 138 1.02 -11.63 1.33
N LEU A 139 0.91 -11.67 0.01
CA LEU A 139 1.96 -11.20 -0.89
C LEU A 139 1.56 -9.85 -1.51
N ASP A 140 2.49 -8.91 -1.48
CA ASP A 140 2.33 -7.64 -2.17
C ASP A 140 2.58 -7.80 -3.67
N ILE A 141 1.76 -7.14 -4.48
CA ILE A 141 1.85 -7.17 -5.94
C ILE A 141 1.69 -5.78 -6.56
N VAL A 142 2.37 -5.55 -7.67
CA VAL A 142 2.27 -4.35 -8.49
C VAL A 142 1.66 -4.71 -9.84
N LEU A 143 0.49 -4.16 -10.15
CA LEU A 143 -0.20 -4.38 -11.43
C LEU A 143 -0.37 -3.10 -12.25
N ASN A 144 0.04 -1.96 -11.70
CA ASN A 144 -0.08 -0.64 -12.31
C ASN A 144 1.08 -0.31 -13.22
N HIS A 145 2.31 -0.49 -12.76
CA HIS A 145 3.51 0.07 -13.40
C HIS A 145 4.66 -0.93 -13.42
N VAL A 146 5.70 -0.56 -14.15
CA VAL A 146 6.98 -1.26 -14.23
C VAL A 146 8.08 -0.43 -13.58
N ARG A 147 9.31 -0.93 -13.61
CA ARG A 147 10.52 -0.19 -13.20
C ARG A 147 10.60 1.20 -13.86
N PRO A 148 11.43 2.13 -13.35
CA PRO A 148 11.78 3.36 -14.06
C PRO A 148 12.25 3.08 -15.49
N LEU A 149 11.72 3.85 -16.45
CA LEU A 149 12.03 3.74 -17.87
C LEU A 149 12.58 5.06 -18.38
N HIS A 150 13.82 5.06 -18.86
CA HIS A 150 14.49 6.24 -19.39
C HIS A 150 14.88 6.10 -20.87
N SER A 151 14.75 4.88 -21.41
CA SER A 151 15.17 4.56 -22.76
C SER A 151 14.43 3.33 -23.31
N LEU A 152 14.57 3.09 -24.62
CA LEU A 152 14.14 1.83 -25.24
C LEU A 152 14.94 0.63 -24.73
N ASP A 153 16.19 0.84 -24.30
CA ASP A 153 17.00 -0.25 -23.72
C ASP A 153 16.44 -0.67 -22.36
N ASP A 154 15.99 0.27 -21.53
CA ASP A 154 15.27 -0.05 -20.30
C ASP A 154 13.99 -0.82 -20.58
N LEU A 155 13.22 -0.35 -21.56
CA LEU A 155 11.98 -1.01 -21.97
C LEU A 155 12.25 -2.45 -22.44
N ALA A 156 13.32 -2.70 -23.18
CA ALA A 156 13.69 -4.03 -23.67
C ALA A 156 13.97 -5.03 -22.53
N MET A 157 14.32 -4.55 -21.34
CA MET A 157 14.55 -5.35 -20.15
C MET A 157 13.27 -5.78 -19.44
N VAL A 158 12.14 -5.12 -19.72
CA VAL A 158 10.86 -5.38 -19.03
C VAL A 158 10.17 -6.61 -19.65
N LYS A 159 9.87 -7.62 -18.84
CA LYS A 159 9.22 -8.85 -19.32
C LYS A 159 7.93 -9.13 -18.56
N PRO A 160 6.84 -9.43 -19.29
CA PRO A 160 6.73 -9.58 -20.76
C PRO A 160 6.44 -8.25 -21.50
N PHE A 161 6.45 -7.10 -20.84
CA PHE A 161 5.94 -5.81 -21.35
C PHE A 161 7.03 -4.97 -22.02
N ASN A 162 7.73 -5.50 -23.01
CA ASN A 162 8.91 -4.90 -23.63
C ASN A 162 8.63 -4.08 -24.90
N GLU A 163 7.38 -3.68 -25.13
CA GLU A 163 7.00 -2.85 -26.27
C GLU A 163 6.18 -1.63 -25.81
N THR A 164 6.39 -0.49 -26.46
CA THR A 164 5.72 0.78 -26.12
C THR A 164 4.20 0.71 -26.15
N LYS A 165 3.63 -0.15 -26.99
CA LYS A 165 2.18 -0.35 -27.11
C LYS A 165 1.50 -0.93 -25.85
N TYR A 166 2.28 -1.42 -24.88
CA TYR A 166 1.77 -1.97 -23.63
C TYR A 166 1.56 -0.92 -22.54
N PHE A 167 1.94 0.32 -22.82
CA PHE A 167 1.91 1.42 -21.86
C PHE A 167 0.89 2.48 -22.27
N HIS A 168 0.36 3.18 -21.28
CA HIS A 168 -0.32 4.43 -21.52
C HIS A 168 0.71 5.48 -21.96
N LEU A 169 0.63 5.89 -23.22
CA LEU A 169 1.45 6.94 -23.79
C LEU A 169 0.55 8.06 -24.28
N LEU A 170 0.93 9.27 -23.94
CA LEU A 170 0.26 10.45 -24.43
C LEU A 170 0.49 10.54 -25.94
N ASN A 171 -0.55 10.85 -26.69
CA ASN A 171 -0.44 11.08 -28.13
C ASN A 171 0.21 12.44 -28.39
N ILE A 172 1.51 12.52 -28.18
CA ILE A 172 2.30 13.71 -28.46
C ILE A 172 2.88 13.53 -29.85
N SER A 173 2.30 14.20 -30.82
CA SER A 173 2.80 14.18 -32.20
C SER A 173 4.27 14.58 -32.23
N ASN A 174 5.11 13.75 -32.86
CA ASN A 174 6.55 13.94 -33.06
C ASN A 174 7.47 13.73 -31.84
N MET A 175 7.00 13.17 -30.75
CA MET A 175 7.88 12.80 -29.64
C MET A 175 8.26 11.31 -29.73
N THR A 176 9.56 11.03 -29.64
CA THR A 176 10.04 9.64 -29.50
C THR A 176 9.80 9.12 -28.09
N PHE A 177 9.86 7.80 -27.91
CA PHE A 177 9.74 7.19 -26.58
C PHE A 177 10.82 7.70 -25.63
N ASN A 178 12.06 7.84 -26.10
CA ASN A 178 13.15 8.38 -25.28
C ASN A 178 12.89 9.83 -24.83
N GLU A 179 12.40 10.68 -25.73
CA GLU A 179 12.03 12.05 -25.36
C GLU A 179 10.86 12.07 -24.37
N TYR A 180 9.91 11.15 -24.53
CA TYR A 180 8.79 10.99 -23.61
C TYR A 180 9.27 10.59 -22.20
N THR A 181 10.13 9.58 -22.10
CA THR A 181 10.66 9.10 -20.81
C THR A 181 11.53 10.17 -20.14
N VAL A 182 12.39 10.86 -20.90
CA VAL A 182 13.18 11.99 -20.37
C VAL A 182 12.24 13.08 -19.83
N LYS A 183 11.19 13.41 -20.56
CA LYS A 183 10.22 14.41 -20.12
C LYS A 183 9.48 13.98 -18.87
N MET A 184 9.13 12.71 -18.73
CA MET A 184 8.51 12.16 -17.51
C MET A 184 9.45 12.14 -16.33
N LYS A 185 10.74 11.85 -16.56
CA LYS A 185 11.79 11.85 -15.55
C LYS A 185 12.15 13.24 -15.05
N ASP A 186 12.41 14.15 -15.99
CA ASP A 186 12.85 15.52 -15.70
C ASP A 186 11.66 16.46 -15.39
N TRP A 187 10.53 15.90 -15.11
CA TRP A 187 9.37 16.66 -14.73
C TRP A 187 9.68 17.52 -13.50
N PRO A 188 9.38 18.82 -13.53
CA PRO A 188 9.74 19.71 -12.44
C PRO A 188 8.95 19.44 -11.15
N TYR A 189 8.12 18.40 -11.15
CA TYR A 189 7.24 18.08 -10.03
C TYR A 189 7.54 16.71 -9.48
N PRO A 190 7.61 16.58 -8.17
CA PRO A 190 7.56 15.26 -7.56
C PRO A 190 6.21 14.66 -7.94
N THR A 191 6.25 13.63 -8.71
CA THR A 191 5.08 12.93 -9.21
C THR A 191 4.63 11.91 -8.18
N GLN A 192 4.42 12.31 -6.96
CA GLN A 192 3.82 11.42 -5.97
C GLN A 192 2.31 11.47 -6.11
N GLY A 193 1.78 10.38 -6.54
CA GLY A 193 0.34 10.24 -6.63
C GLY A 193 -0.29 11.11 -7.73
N ILE A 194 -1.54 11.46 -7.52
CA ILE A 194 -2.34 12.31 -8.41
C ILE A 194 -1.81 13.75 -8.45
N GLY A 195 -0.64 13.91 -8.00
CA GLY A 195 -0.05 15.21 -7.95
C GLY A 195 0.21 15.79 -9.34
N PRO A 196 1.24 16.55 -9.44
CA PRO A 196 1.60 17.26 -10.65
C PRO A 196 1.75 16.38 -11.88
N GLY A 197 2.14 15.13 -11.73
CA GLY A 197 2.16 14.18 -12.85
C GLY A 197 0.82 14.07 -13.53
N ALA A 198 -0.25 13.89 -12.79
CA ALA A 198 -1.60 13.86 -13.30
C ALA A 198 -2.03 15.22 -13.89
N GLN A 199 -1.70 16.31 -13.22
CA GLN A 199 -1.98 17.65 -13.76
C GLN A 199 -1.22 17.92 -15.05
N CYS A 200 0.03 17.49 -15.09
CA CYS A 200 0.85 17.63 -16.27
C CYS A 200 0.38 16.76 -17.43
N TYR A 201 -0.28 15.68 -17.17
CA TYR A 201 -0.95 14.89 -18.19
C TYR A 201 -1.96 15.72 -18.99
N LEU A 202 -2.71 16.59 -18.34
CA LEU A 202 -3.69 17.46 -18.99
C LEU A 202 -3.05 18.40 -20.02
N ASP A 203 -1.79 18.74 -19.85
CA ASP A 203 -1.07 19.59 -20.81
C ASP A 203 -0.80 18.92 -22.15
N PHE A 204 -0.87 17.62 -22.20
CA PHE A 204 -0.62 16.86 -23.40
C PHE A 204 -1.89 16.53 -24.19
N PHE A 205 -3.06 16.90 -23.70
CA PHE A 205 -4.27 16.78 -24.50
C PHE A 205 -4.18 17.69 -25.73
N PRO A 206 -4.41 17.16 -26.94
CA PRO A 206 -4.32 17.93 -28.18
C PRO A 206 -5.23 19.15 -28.22
N ASN A 207 -6.28 19.14 -27.43
CA ASN A 207 -7.30 20.20 -27.37
C ASN A 207 -7.09 21.20 -26.22
N GLY A 208 -5.92 21.13 -25.55
CA GLY A 208 -5.64 21.99 -24.40
C GLY A 208 -6.24 21.48 -23.09
N THR A 209 -6.09 22.29 -22.06
CA THR A 209 -6.71 22.02 -20.76
C THR A 209 -8.24 22.02 -20.85
N PRO A 210 -8.96 21.39 -19.90
CA PRO A 210 -10.42 21.38 -19.90
C PRO A 210 -11.08 22.76 -19.94
N ASP A 211 -10.32 23.80 -19.57
CA ASP A 211 -10.75 25.20 -19.66
C ASP A 211 -10.43 25.86 -21.02
N GLY A 212 -9.76 25.14 -21.93
CA GLY A 212 -9.43 25.62 -23.27
C GLY A 212 -8.34 26.70 -23.33
N LYS A 213 -7.66 27.01 -22.22
CA LYS A 213 -6.75 28.16 -22.14
C LYS A 213 -5.29 27.83 -22.41
N ASN A 214 -4.89 26.57 -22.29
CA ASN A 214 -3.49 26.15 -22.42
C ASN A 214 -3.34 24.97 -23.39
N ASN A 215 -2.74 25.20 -24.51
CA ASN A 215 -2.50 24.21 -25.56
C ASN A 215 -1.26 23.34 -25.22
N GLY A 216 -1.36 22.37 -24.37
CA GLY A 216 -0.30 21.40 -24.14
C GLY A 216 0.98 21.95 -23.51
N THR A 217 0.89 23.09 -22.81
CA THR A 217 2.05 23.74 -22.19
C THR A 217 1.83 24.07 -20.72
N TYR A 218 0.75 23.57 -20.15
CA TYR A 218 0.32 23.97 -18.81
C TYR A 218 1.39 23.73 -17.75
N CYS A 219 2.03 22.58 -17.74
CA CYS A 219 3.11 22.28 -16.82
C CYS A 219 4.34 23.14 -17.04
N ASN A 220 4.66 23.44 -18.29
CA ASN A 220 5.79 24.28 -18.64
C ASN A 220 5.53 25.75 -18.32
N ASN A 221 4.27 26.17 -18.37
CA ASN A 221 3.83 27.54 -18.13
C ASN A 221 3.15 27.70 -16.77
N TYR A 222 3.20 26.70 -15.92
CA TYR A 222 2.66 26.83 -14.59
C TYR A 222 3.31 28.00 -13.87
N PRO A 223 2.53 28.88 -13.20
CA PRO A 223 3.01 30.16 -12.79
C PRO A 223 4.38 30.10 -12.14
N GLY A 224 5.32 30.70 -12.81
CA GLY A 224 6.64 30.87 -12.29
C GLY A 224 7.69 29.91 -12.79
N ASN A 225 7.41 28.86 -13.56
CA ASN A 225 8.43 27.85 -13.93
C ASN A 225 9.47 27.52 -12.84
N ASN A 226 9.33 28.19 -11.68
CA ASN A 226 10.08 28.02 -10.45
C ASN A 226 9.25 27.17 -9.53
N TYR A 227 8.85 26.01 -10.03
CA TYR A 227 8.13 25.09 -9.22
C TYR A 227 9.06 24.52 -8.19
N SER A 228 8.91 24.97 -6.97
CA SER A 228 9.59 24.38 -5.83
C SER A 228 8.67 23.36 -5.17
N GLN A 229 9.27 22.40 -4.49
CA GLN A 229 8.54 21.45 -3.66
C GLN A 229 7.64 22.17 -2.64
N GLU A 230 8.07 23.31 -2.17
CA GLU A 230 7.32 24.21 -1.29
C GLU A 230 6.05 24.75 -1.96
N ASN A 231 6.13 25.15 -3.22
CA ASN A 231 4.96 25.58 -4.00
C ASN A 231 3.99 24.43 -4.26
N TYR A 232 4.50 23.23 -4.42
CA TYR A 232 3.69 22.04 -4.58
C TYR A 232 2.94 21.67 -3.31
N TYR A 233 3.63 21.62 -2.17
CA TYR A 233 3.04 21.22 -0.89
C TYR A 233 2.40 22.38 -0.12
N GLY A 234 2.97 23.56 -0.17
CA GLY A 234 2.58 24.70 0.66
C GLY A 234 1.65 25.70 -0.01
N ASN A 235 1.85 26.01 -1.27
CA ASN A 235 1.09 27.06 -1.94
C ASN A 235 0.49 26.59 -3.27
N ARG A 236 -0.63 25.97 -3.21
CA ARG A 236 -1.37 25.43 -4.36
C ARG A 236 -2.24 26.46 -5.06
N ALA A 237 -2.02 27.73 -4.76
CA ALA A 237 -2.73 28.83 -5.38
C ALA A 237 -2.16 29.22 -6.75
N HIS A 238 -1.09 28.58 -7.19
CA HIS A 238 -0.44 28.84 -8.45
C HIS A 238 -1.09 28.01 -9.56
N GLY A 239 -2.06 28.49 -10.17
CA GLY A 239 -2.77 27.91 -11.30
C GLY A 239 -4.17 28.44 -11.38
N PRO A 240 -4.87 28.20 -12.47
CA PRO A 240 -6.28 28.52 -12.53
C PRO A 240 -6.98 27.93 -11.32
N PRO A 241 -7.88 28.65 -10.66
CA PRO A 241 -8.59 28.18 -9.47
C PRO A 241 -9.29 26.82 -9.67
N GLU A 242 -9.65 26.54 -10.91
CA GLU A 242 -10.32 25.32 -11.35
C GLU A 242 -9.38 24.12 -11.53
N LEU A 243 -8.07 24.36 -11.66
CA LEU A 243 -7.05 23.32 -11.90
C LEU A 243 -5.98 23.36 -10.81
N LYS A 244 -6.38 23.40 -9.56
CA LYS A 244 -5.45 23.27 -8.44
C LYS A 244 -4.91 21.85 -8.37
N TYR A 245 -3.61 21.75 -8.11
CA TYR A 245 -3.02 20.44 -7.84
C TYR A 245 -3.66 19.78 -6.64
N CYS A 246 -3.94 18.50 -6.80
CA CYS A 246 -4.37 17.66 -5.71
C CYS A 246 -3.14 17.11 -4.98
N SER A 247 -3.14 17.15 -3.66
CA SER A 247 -2.14 16.40 -2.89
C SER A 247 -2.45 14.93 -2.95
N VAL A 248 -1.44 14.11 -2.77
CA VAL A 248 -1.59 12.67 -2.54
C VAL A 248 -2.67 12.45 -1.48
N GLY A 249 -3.62 11.56 -1.76
CA GLY A 249 -4.73 11.25 -0.86
C GLY A 249 -5.85 12.30 -0.79
N ASN A 250 -5.74 13.45 -1.47
CA ASN A 250 -6.81 14.44 -1.52
C ASN A 250 -7.61 14.32 -2.82
N TYR A 251 -8.42 13.30 -2.89
CA TYR A 251 -9.25 12.99 -4.05
C TYR A 251 -10.53 13.84 -4.14
N ASP A 252 -10.85 14.64 -3.11
CA ASP A 252 -11.90 15.66 -3.14
C ASP A 252 -11.44 16.98 -3.77
N CYS A 253 -10.19 17.08 -4.14
CA CYS A 253 -9.64 18.26 -4.76
C CYS A 253 -10.31 18.50 -6.11
N LYS A 254 -10.67 19.76 -6.37
CA LYS A 254 -11.36 20.15 -7.61
C LYS A 254 -10.61 19.81 -8.90
N GLY A 255 -9.28 19.67 -8.82
CA GLY A 255 -8.43 19.30 -9.95
C GLY A 255 -8.26 17.79 -10.12
N TYR A 256 -8.84 16.97 -9.26
CA TYR A 256 -8.76 15.52 -9.42
C TYR A 256 -9.52 15.07 -10.66
N ASN A 257 -8.88 14.21 -11.44
CA ASN A 257 -9.46 13.55 -12.59
C ASN A 257 -9.00 12.09 -12.61
N GLU A 258 -9.95 11.18 -12.43
CA GLU A 258 -9.69 9.74 -12.33
C GLU A 258 -9.03 9.20 -13.60
N GLU A 259 -9.53 9.56 -14.79
CA GLU A 259 -8.94 9.12 -16.06
C GLU A 259 -7.48 9.57 -16.22
N VAL A 260 -7.15 10.77 -15.73
CA VAL A 260 -5.78 11.27 -15.75
C VAL A 260 -4.89 10.50 -14.79
N SER A 261 -5.40 10.11 -13.63
CA SER A 261 -4.67 9.26 -12.68
C SER A 261 -4.43 7.87 -13.23
N GLU A 262 -5.44 7.27 -13.84
CA GLU A 262 -5.38 5.92 -14.42
C GLU A 262 -4.49 5.81 -15.66
N LYS A 263 -4.14 6.91 -16.31
CA LYS A 263 -3.31 6.95 -17.52
C LYS A 263 -2.01 7.71 -17.34
N GLY A 264 -1.79 8.29 -16.17
CA GLY A 264 -0.61 9.06 -15.86
C GLY A 264 0.50 8.19 -15.28
N TRP A 265 1.72 8.39 -15.76
CA TRP A 265 2.89 7.74 -15.18
C TRP A 265 3.13 8.22 -13.75
N PHE A 266 3.42 7.26 -12.88
CA PHE A 266 3.81 7.52 -11.50
C PHE A 266 5.32 7.78 -11.46
N TYR A 267 5.74 9.02 -11.42
CA TYR A 267 7.14 9.45 -11.68
C TYR A 267 7.61 9.04 -13.09
N ASP A 268 8.71 8.29 -13.16
CA ASP A 268 9.27 7.68 -14.35
C ASP A 268 8.95 6.18 -14.47
N LEU A 269 8.04 5.69 -13.63
CA LEU A 269 7.55 4.33 -13.67
C LEU A 269 6.60 4.14 -14.86
N GLY A 270 6.93 3.23 -15.75
CA GLY A 270 6.13 3.01 -16.95
C GLY A 270 4.74 2.47 -16.61
N ASP A 271 3.71 3.22 -16.92
CA ASP A 271 2.33 2.89 -16.63
C ASP A 271 1.73 1.90 -17.63
N LEU A 272 1.26 0.75 -17.15
CA LEU A 272 0.75 -0.34 -17.97
C LEU A 272 -0.70 -0.07 -18.44
N ASN A 273 -0.97 -0.30 -19.71
CA ASN A 273 -2.31 -0.16 -20.27
C ASN A 273 -3.13 -1.45 -20.10
N GLN A 274 -3.89 -1.54 -19.00
CA GLN A 274 -4.73 -2.69 -18.68
C GLN A 274 -5.90 -2.88 -19.66
N SER A 275 -6.23 -1.87 -20.49
CA SER A 275 -7.20 -2.04 -21.58
C SER A 275 -6.66 -2.93 -22.71
N GLY A 276 -5.33 -3.07 -22.82
CA GLY A 276 -4.67 -3.95 -23.78
C GLY A 276 -4.83 -5.43 -23.40
N ALA A 277 -5.33 -6.25 -24.31
CA ALA A 277 -5.54 -7.69 -24.03
C ALA A 277 -4.25 -8.41 -23.60
N PHE A 278 -3.12 -8.09 -24.22
CA PHE A 278 -1.84 -8.70 -23.86
C PHE A 278 -1.40 -8.37 -22.42
N VAL A 279 -1.51 -7.10 -22.03
CA VAL A 279 -1.17 -6.63 -20.66
C VAL A 279 -2.06 -7.35 -19.65
N ARG A 280 -3.38 -7.29 -19.86
CA ARG A 280 -4.37 -7.89 -18.97
C ARG A 280 -4.17 -9.40 -18.79
N GLU A 281 -3.97 -10.14 -19.87
CA GLU A 281 -3.75 -11.58 -19.81
C GLU A 281 -2.44 -11.97 -19.12
N ASN A 282 -1.37 -11.21 -19.31
CA ASN A 282 -0.10 -11.52 -18.66
C ASN A 282 -0.10 -11.14 -17.18
N LEU A 283 -0.75 -10.04 -16.78
CA LEU A 283 -0.94 -9.72 -15.37
C LEU A 283 -1.78 -10.77 -14.65
N LYS A 284 -2.86 -11.26 -15.28
CA LYS A 284 -3.64 -12.38 -14.72
C LYS A 284 -2.82 -13.67 -14.61
N LYS A 285 -2.00 -13.99 -15.60
CA LYS A 285 -1.09 -15.15 -15.54
C LYS A 285 -0.11 -15.01 -14.39
N TYR A 286 0.42 -13.81 -14.17
CA TYR A 286 1.31 -13.52 -13.06
C TYR A 286 0.62 -13.78 -11.71
N VAL A 287 -0.56 -13.21 -11.50
CA VAL A 287 -1.34 -13.44 -10.27
C VAL A 287 -1.64 -14.92 -10.06
N MET A 288 -2.06 -15.62 -11.12
CA MET A 288 -2.35 -17.05 -11.02
C MET A 288 -1.10 -17.91 -10.80
N TRP A 289 0.04 -17.53 -11.38
CA TRP A 289 1.31 -18.20 -11.09
C TRP A 289 1.68 -18.13 -9.62
N LEU A 290 1.49 -16.95 -8.98
CA LEU A 290 1.74 -16.79 -7.55
C LEU A 290 0.80 -17.66 -6.70
N VAL A 291 -0.46 -17.79 -7.09
CA VAL A 291 -1.43 -18.66 -6.39
C VAL A 291 -1.10 -20.13 -6.60
N ASP A 292 -0.91 -20.55 -7.83
CA ASP A 292 -0.79 -21.97 -8.21
C ASP A 292 0.56 -22.57 -7.72
N ASP A 293 1.65 -21.78 -7.77
CA ASP A 293 2.99 -22.26 -7.44
C ASP A 293 3.37 -22.07 -5.97
N PHE A 294 2.86 -21.03 -5.30
CA PHE A 294 3.28 -20.69 -3.94
C PHE A 294 2.17 -20.81 -2.90
N HIS A 295 0.91 -20.99 -3.30
CA HIS A 295 -0.22 -21.20 -2.39
C HIS A 295 -0.41 -20.10 -1.35
N ILE A 296 -0.27 -18.84 -1.77
CA ILE A 296 -0.50 -17.66 -0.92
C ILE A 296 -1.98 -17.53 -0.52
N ASP A 297 -2.26 -16.82 0.59
CA ASP A 297 -3.62 -16.71 1.16
C ASP A 297 -4.32 -15.40 0.81
N GLY A 298 -3.61 -14.43 0.25
CA GLY A 298 -4.15 -13.16 -0.17
C GLY A 298 -3.10 -12.23 -0.76
N PHE A 299 -3.56 -11.13 -1.31
CA PHE A 299 -2.71 -10.11 -1.90
C PHE A 299 -2.90 -8.75 -1.23
N ARG A 300 -1.84 -7.98 -1.13
CA ARG A 300 -1.91 -6.52 -1.06
C ARG A 300 -1.62 -5.98 -2.46
N LEU A 301 -2.37 -5.01 -2.92
CA LEU A 301 -2.22 -4.40 -4.24
C LEU A 301 -1.75 -2.96 -4.12
N ASP A 302 -0.57 -2.73 -4.64
CA ASP A 302 0.08 -1.42 -4.71
C ASP A 302 -0.67 -0.46 -5.64
N THR A 303 -0.59 0.85 -5.35
CA THR A 303 -1.08 1.93 -6.22
C THR A 303 -2.49 1.73 -6.80
N THR A 304 -3.40 1.21 -6.00
CA THR A 304 -4.78 0.88 -6.42
C THR A 304 -5.51 2.01 -7.14
N PRO A 305 -5.45 3.30 -6.71
CA PRO A 305 -6.19 4.39 -7.37
C PRO A 305 -5.70 4.78 -8.77
N TYR A 306 -4.61 4.19 -9.21
CA TYR A 306 -4.05 4.42 -10.54
C TYR A 306 -4.50 3.39 -11.58
N MET A 307 -5.39 2.49 -11.17
CA MET A 307 -5.96 1.45 -12.03
C MET A 307 -7.49 1.56 -12.08
N PRO A 308 -8.12 1.34 -13.26
CA PRO A 308 -9.55 1.46 -13.38
C PRO A 308 -10.31 0.40 -12.57
N HIS A 309 -11.41 0.78 -11.94
CA HIS A 309 -12.24 -0.09 -11.12
C HIS A 309 -12.67 -1.38 -11.82
N TRP A 310 -12.97 -1.33 -13.13
CA TRP A 310 -13.35 -2.52 -13.90
C TRP A 310 -12.23 -3.57 -13.98
N TRP A 311 -10.96 -3.11 -14.04
CA TRP A 311 -9.81 -4.00 -14.06
C TRP A 311 -9.56 -4.62 -12.67
N LEU A 312 -9.62 -3.83 -11.63
CA LEU A 312 -9.50 -4.29 -10.24
C LEU A 312 -10.55 -5.37 -9.94
N LYS A 313 -11.81 -5.09 -10.34
CA LYS A 313 -12.90 -6.06 -10.22
C LYS A 313 -12.63 -7.34 -11.02
N GLU A 314 -12.13 -7.25 -12.24
CA GLU A 314 -11.84 -8.41 -13.08
C GLU A 314 -10.80 -9.35 -12.44
N VAL A 315 -9.77 -8.78 -11.80
CA VAL A 315 -8.75 -9.58 -11.09
C VAL A 315 -9.34 -10.19 -9.82
N GLN A 316 -10.10 -9.42 -9.04
CA GLN A 316 -10.74 -9.92 -7.82
C GLN A 316 -11.76 -11.03 -8.12
N ASP A 317 -12.58 -10.87 -9.14
CA ASP A 317 -13.56 -11.89 -9.57
C ASP A 317 -12.85 -13.19 -9.99
N MET A 318 -11.72 -13.09 -10.70
CA MET A 318 -10.89 -14.24 -11.06
C MET A 318 -10.43 -15.01 -9.81
N LEU A 319 -10.03 -14.32 -8.76
CA LEU A 319 -9.60 -14.93 -7.50
C LEU A 319 -10.77 -15.50 -6.70
N TYR A 320 -11.96 -14.93 -6.83
CA TYR A 320 -13.18 -15.46 -6.21
C TYR A 320 -13.73 -16.72 -6.91
N GLU A 321 -13.34 -16.98 -8.15
CA GLU A 321 -13.68 -18.20 -8.88
C GLU A 321 -12.81 -19.42 -8.51
N LEU A 322 -11.79 -19.25 -7.67
CA LEU A 322 -10.93 -20.33 -7.19
C LEU A 322 -11.69 -21.26 -6.23
N ASP A 323 -11.24 -22.51 -6.11
CA ASP A 323 -11.75 -23.46 -5.10
C ASP A 323 -11.54 -22.93 -3.66
N ASN A 324 -10.43 -22.24 -3.44
CA ASN A 324 -10.13 -21.46 -2.25
C ASN A 324 -10.05 -19.99 -2.64
N PRO A 325 -11.14 -19.24 -2.55
CA PRO A 325 -11.17 -17.85 -2.94
C PRO A 325 -10.22 -16.98 -2.12
N LEU A 326 -9.62 -15.96 -2.76
CA LEU A 326 -8.64 -15.07 -2.14
C LEU A 326 -9.10 -13.61 -2.19
N HIS A 327 -8.73 -12.83 -1.19
CA HIS A 327 -8.92 -11.39 -1.16
C HIS A 327 -7.71 -10.64 -1.67
N ILE A 328 -7.98 -9.51 -2.34
CA ILE A 328 -7.02 -8.45 -2.56
C ILE A 328 -7.33 -7.33 -1.56
N LEU A 329 -6.29 -6.84 -0.89
CA LEU A 329 -6.31 -5.67 -0.01
C LEU A 329 -5.68 -4.49 -0.77
N GLY A 330 -6.47 -3.51 -1.18
CA GLY A 330 -5.99 -2.41 -2.01
C GLY A 330 -5.33 -1.29 -1.20
N GLU A 331 -4.23 -0.75 -1.71
CA GLU A 331 -3.65 0.49 -1.21
C GLU A 331 -4.38 1.69 -1.82
N VAL A 332 -5.16 2.40 -1.03
CA VAL A 332 -5.81 3.66 -1.45
C VAL A 332 -5.50 4.75 -0.44
N THR A 333 -4.52 5.57 -0.74
CA THR A 333 -3.98 6.63 0.12
C THR A 333 -4.92 7.83 0.23
N ALA A 334 -6.20 7.58 0.53
CA ALA A 334 -7.25 8.59 0.61
C ALA A 334 -7.71 8.84 2.04
N SER A 335 -7.97 10.10 2.38
CA SER A 335 -8.62 10.49 3.62
C SER A 335 -10.16 10.47 3.52
N ASN A 336 -10.69 10.60 2.30
CA ASN A 336 -12.12 10.61 2.04
C ASN A 336 -12.70 9.19 2.08
N ILE A 337 -13.65 8.95 2.98
CA ILE A 337 -14.29 7.64 3.17
C ILE A 337 -15.00 7.17 1.90
N SER A 338 -15.73 8.05 1.21
CA SER A 338 -16.52 7.66 0.04
C SER A 338 -15.62 7.27 -1.13
N PHE A 339 -14.56 8.04 -1.39
CA PHE A 339 -13.59 7.70 -2.42
C PHE A 339 -12.86 6.40 -2.09
N HIS A 340 -12.36 6.27 -0.87
CA HIS A 340 -11.68 5.06 -0.42
C HIS A 340 -12.59 3.82 -0.54
N ALA A 341 -13.83 3.92 -0.08
CA ALA A 341 -14.79 2.82 -0.10
C ALA A 341 -15.17 2.37 -1.51
N SER A 342 -15.11 3.26 -2.52
CA SER A 342 -15.45 2.92 -3.91
C SER A 342 -14.55 1.82 -4.49
N TYR A 343 -13.36 1.65 -3.95
CA TYR A 343 -12.43 0.57 -4.35
C TYR A 343 -12.75 -0.78 -3.70
N GLN A 344 -13.61 -0.82 -2.68
CA GLN A 344 -14.16 -2.08 -2.16
C GLN A 344 -15.57 -2.34 -2.68
N LEU A 345 -16.42 -1.30 -2.75
CA LEU A 345 -17.82 -1.38 -3.20
C LEU A 345 -18.18 -0.15 -4.05
N GLN A 346 -18.54 -0.37 -5.31
CA GLN A 346 -18.99 0.67 -6.22
C GLN A 346 -20.32 0.26 -6.86
N ASP A 347 -21.32 1.13 -6.80
CA ASP A 347 -22.64 0.91 -7.41
C ASP A 347 -23.24 -0.47 -7.07
N ASP A 348 -23.17 -0.87 -5.81
CA ASP A 348 -23.60 -2.19 -5.30
C ASP A 348 -22.81 -3.40 -5.85
N HIS A 349 -21.68 -3.15 -6.50
CA HIS A 349 -20.77 -4.19 -6.98
C HIS A 349 -19.47 -4.22 -6.16
N SER A 350 -19.07 -5.42 -5.72
CA SER A 350 -17.77 -5.60 -5.09
C SER A 350 -16.66 -5.36 -6.10
N VAL A 351 -15.67 -4.52 -5.74
CA VAL A 351 -14.47 -4.24 -6.53
C VAL A 351 -13.31 -5.06 -6.00
N LEU A 352 -12.79 -4.73 -4.81
CA LEU A 352 -11.78 -5.51 -4.09
C LEU A 352 -12.35 -6.12 -2.82
N GLY A 353 -11.65 -7.11 -2.26
CA GLY A 353 -12.06 -7.76 -1.02
C GLY A 353 -11.88 -6.88 0.21
N GLY A 354 -10.75 -6.18 0.30
CA GLY A 354 -10.39 -5.34 1.42
C GLY A 354 -9.49 -4.19 1.04
N MET A 355 -9.10 -3.39 2.03
CA MET A 355 -8.33 -2.16 1.83
C MET A 355 -7.36 -1.91 2.99
N GLU A 356 -6.21 -1.28 2.72
CA GLU A 356 -5.45 -0.57 3.74
C GLU A 356 -6.24 0.63 4.23
N ASN A 357 -6.44 0.78 5.54
CA ASN A 357 -7.37 1.77 6.09
C ASN A 357 -6.76 3.16 6.26
N PHE A 358 -6.31 3.75 5.16
CA PHE A 358 -5.73 5.10 5.15
C PHE A 358 -6.62 6.20 5.75
N PRO A 359 -7.97 6.19 5.58
CA PRO A 359 -8.80 7.17 6.25
C PRO A 359 -8.58 7.19 7.77
N LEU A 360 -8.39 6.03 8.40
CA LEU A 360 -8.09 5.97 9.83
C LEU A 360 -6.63 6.30 10.16
N VAL A 361 -5.65 5.94 9.32
CA VAL A 361 -4.25 6.37 9.50
C VAL A 361 -4.18 7.89 9.62
N TYR A 362 -4.79 8.60 8.67
CA TYR A 362 -4.79 10.07 8.63
C TYR A 362 -5.58 10.73 9.77
N THR A 363 -6.25 9.94 10.59
CA THR A 363 -7.01 10.42 11.76
C THR A 363 -6.37 9.94 13.07
N ALA A 364 -5.96 8.67 13.13
CA ALA A 364 -5.42 8.05 14.32
C ALA A 364 -4.00 8.54 14.64
N VAL A 365 -3.12 8.58 13.64
CA VAL A 365 -1.74 9.04 13.82
C VAL A 365 -1.69 10.49 14.33
N PRO A 366 -2.36 11.47 13.72
CA PRO A 366 -2.46 12.81 14.30
C PRO A 366 -3.14 12.81 15.67
N GLY A 367 -4.17 12.00 15.85
CA GLY A 367 -4.95 11.92 17.10
C GLY A 367 -4.11 11.51 18.30
N TYR A 368 -3.26 10.51 18.14
CA TYR A 368 -2.38 10.00 19.20
C TYR A 368 -1.03 10.71 19.27
N CYS A 369 -0.36 10.86 18.12
CA CYS A 369 1.03 11.37 18.09
C CYS A 369 1.11 12.88 17.87
N GLY A 370 0.00 13.53 17.52
CA GLY A 370 0.02 14.95 17.18
C GLY A 370 0.72 15.26 15.85
N TRP A 371 1.11 14.27 15.09
CA TRP A 371 1.78 14.45 13.80
C TRP A 371 0.89 15.22 12.83
N PRO A 372 1.35 16.37 12.29
CA PRO A 372 0.54 17.19 11.40
C PRO A 372 0.36 16.48 10.05
N ASN A 373 -0.81 15.90 9.83
CA ASN A 373 -1.16 15.40 8.51
C ASN A 373 -1.60 16.55 7.61
N GLN A 374 -0.94 16.70 6.48
CA GLN A 374 -1.24 17.75 5.50
C GLN A 374 -2.65 17.63 4.90
N LEU A 375 -3.23 16.44 4.92
CA LEU A 375 -4.53 16.14 4.31
C LEU A 375 -5.70 16.45 5.22
N LEU A 376 -5.58 16.20 6.50
CA LEU A 376 -6.67 16.34 7.46
C LEU A 376 -6.47 17.47 8.47
N SER A 377 -5.69 18.49 8.16
CA SER A 377 -5.75 19.75 8.90
C SER A 377 -5.65 19.63 10.46
N PRO A 378 -5.40 20.69 11.18
CA PRO A 378 -5.27 20.73 12.65
C PRO A 378 -6.39 20.07 13.47
N VAL A 379 -7.54 19.74 12.85
CA VAL A 379 -8.71 19.20 13.53
C VAL A 379 -8.48 17.83 14.17
N ALA A 380 -7.63 17.01 13.56
CA ALA A 380 -7.35 15.67 14.05
C ALA A 380 -6.25 15.62 15.12
N GLN A 381 -5.42 16.66 15.18
CA GLN A 381 -4.22 16.69 16.03
C GLN A 381 -4.59 16.64 17.52
N PHE A 382 -4.09 15.61 18.24
CA PHE A 382 -4.42 15.32 19.64
C PHE A 382 -5.93 15.31 19.93
N ASN A 383 -6.74 14.91 18.95
CA ASN A 383 -8.20 14.96 19.05
C ASN A 383 -8.84 13.56 18.95
N LEU A 384 -8.83 12.83 20.05
CA LEU A 384 -9.42 11.50 20.12
C LEU A 384 -10.95 11.52 19.94
N THR A 385 -11.62 12.62 20.28
CA THR A 385 -13.06 12.80 20.00
C THR A 385 -13.33 12.80 18.49
N TYR A 386 -12.44 13.45 17.73
CA TYR A 386 -12.53 13.43 16.27
C TYR A 386 -12.30 12.02 15.73
N LEU A 387 -11.28 11.30 16.22
CA LEU A 387 -10.99 9.91 15.85
C LEU A 387 -12.20 9.01 16.09
N ALA A 388 -12.84 9.08 17.28
CA ALA A 388 -14.01 8.27 17.60
C ALA A 388 -15.19 8.55 16.67
N ARG A 389 -15.46 9.83 16.42
CA ARG A 389 -16.51 10.23 15.50
C ARG A 389 -16.22 9.70 14.09
N PHE A 390 -15.01 9.86 13.61
CA PHE A 390 -14.59 9.45 12.28
C PHE A 390 -14.64 7.92 12.12
N THR A 391 -14.17 7.18 13.11
CA THR A 391 -14.26 5.70 13.14
C THR A 391 -15.72 5.24 13.06
N ARG A 392 -16.59 5.87 13.85
CA ARG A 392 -18.02 5.57 13.84
C ARG A 392 -18.68 5.90 12.50
N GLU A 393 -18.33 7.04 11.91
CA GLU A 393 -18.80 7.45 10.60
C GLU A 393 -18.39 6.45 9.53
N GLN A 394 -17.11 6.04 9.49
CA GLN A 394 -16.63 5.05 8.56
C GLN A 394 -17.35 3.70 8.70
N GLN A 395 -17.45 3.18 9.92
CA GLN A 395 -18.06 1.86 10.17
C GLN A 395 -19.57 1.83 9.91
N ASN A 396 -20.26 2.93 10.11
CA ASN A 396 -21.70 3.05 9.92
C ASN A 396 -22.11 3.67 8.56
N SER A 397 -21.15 3.99 7.71
CA SER A 397 -21.43 4.66 6.43
C SER A 397 -22.28 3.81 5.49
N GLY A 398 -22.20 2.47 5.60
CA GLY A 398 -22.79 1.55 4.64
C GLY A 398 -22.06 1.53 3.28
N LEU A 399 -20.95 2.27 3.17
CA LEU A 399 -20.19 2.40 1.92
C LEU A 399 -19.24 1.21 1.67
N TYR A 400 -18.82 0.53 2.74
CA TYR A 400 -17.94 -0.65 2.64
C TYR A 400 -18.75 -1.94 2.62
N SER A 401 -18.35 -2.88 1.79
CA SER A 401 -18.95 -4.23 1.75
C SER A 401 -18.53 -5.07 2.98
N ASN A 402 -17.29 -4.89 3.46
CA ASN A 402 -16.75 -5.59 4.61
C ASN A 402 -15.71 -4.73 5.37
N THR A 403 -16.09 -4.22 6.54
CA THR A 403 -15.20 -3.44 7.40
C THR A 403 -14.23 -4.31 8.22
N ASP A 404 -14.41 -5.64 8.29
CA ASP A 404 -13.46 -6.55 8.92
C ASP A 404 -12.21 -6.79 8.05
N LEU A 405 -12.27 -6.43 6.76
CA LEU A 405 -11.15 -6.43 5.81
C LEU A 405 -10.55 -5.04 5.58
N LEU A 406 -10.79 -4.10 6.48
CA LEU A 406 -10.05 -2.84 6.54
C LEU A 406 -8.81 -3.05 7.40
N MET A 407 -7.62 -2.95 6.79
CA MET A 407 -6.35 -3.16 7.47
C MET A 407 -5.91 -1.87 8.14
N ASN A 408 -6.09 -1.82 9.45
CA ASN A 408 -5.71 -0.68 10.30
C ASN A 408 -4.21 -0.70 10.56
N MET A 409 -3.58 0.47 10.48
CA MET A 409 -2.14 0.64 10.71
C MET A 409 -1.86 2.02 11.32
N MET A 410 -0.68 2.20 11.88
CA MET A 410 -0.17 3.50 12.34
C MET A 410 0.92 4.02 11.42
N ASP A 411 1.65 3.11 10.80
CA ASP A 411 2.66 3.35 9.78
C ASP A 411 2.74 2.14 8.83
N ASN A 412 3.56 2.21 7.82
CA ASN A 412 3.89 1.12 6.90
C ASN A 412 5.29 1.31 6.32
N GLN A 413 5.63 0.58 5.26
CA GLN A 413 6.94 0.64 4.58
C GLN A 413 7.24 2.01 3.93
N ASP A 414 6.25 2.87 3.75
CA ASP A 414 6.38 4.18 3.10
C ASP A 414 6.28 5.35 4.08
N GLU A 415 5.92 5.07 5.32
CA GLU A 415 5.79 6.07 6.38
C GLU A 415 6.94 5.96 7.40
N MET A 416 7.13 7.01 8.17
CA MET A 416 8.05 6.97 9.30
C MET A 416 7.48 6.09 10.41
N PRO A 417 8.31 5.27 11.09
CA PRO A 417 7.87 4.50 12.24
C PRO A 417 7.19 5.39 13.29
N ILE A 418 6.11 4.90 13.89
CA ILE A 418 5.33 5.66 14.89
C ILE A 418 6.20 6.20 16.02
N ALA A 419 7.24 5.46 16.43
CA ALA A 419 8.17 5.87 17.46
C ALA A 419 9.09 7.05 17.06
N ALA A 420 9.12 7.42 15.77
CA ALA A 420 9.86 8.57 15.26
C ALA A 420 9.00 9.84 15.13
N LEU A 421 7.67 9.73 15.28
CA LEU A 421 6.77 10.84 15.00
C LEU A 421 6.78 11.87 16.13
N SER A 422 7.23 13.06 15.80
CA SER A 422 7.18 14.23 16.69
C SER A 422 5.95 15.09 16.43
N HIS A 423 5.63 15.96 17.37
CA HIS A 423 4.53 16.91 17.31
C HIS A 423 4.63 17.89 16.12
N THR A 424 5.85 18.27 15.76
CA THR A 424 6.16 19.06 14.56
C THR A 424 7.53 18.63 14.02
N LEU A 425 7.82 18.97 12.77
CA LEU A 425 9.10 18.66 12.11
C LEU A 425 10.34 19.21 12.83
N ASN A 426 10.19 20.15 13.78
CA ASN A 426 11.28 20.84 14.47
C ASN A 426 11.09 20.94 16.00
N GLU A 427 10.08 20.31 16.56
CA GLU A 427 9.77 20.38 17.98
C GLU A 427 9.76 18.99 18.61
N THR A 428 10.06 18.93 19.89
CA THR A 428 9.92 17.75 20.73
C THR A 428 8.46 17.53 21.12
N GLY A 429 8.08 16.30 21.35
CA GLY A 429 6.71 15.92 21.73
C GLY A 429 6.09 14.89 20.78
N GLY A 430 4.92 14.41 21.12
CA GLY A 430 4.26 13.34 20.39
C GLY A 430 4.81 11.95 20.71
N CYS A 431 4.62 11.01 19.82
CA CYS A 431 5.00 9.60 20.04
C CYS A 431 6.52 9.40 20.19
N GLN A 432 7.34 10.27 19.64
CA GLN A 432 8.80 10.21 19.77
C GLN A 432 9.26 10.34 21.23
N ASP A 433 8.59 11.17 22.00
CA ASP A 433 9.00 11.51 23.38
C ASP A 433 8.13 10.85 24.46
N ASP A 434 6.99 10.26 24.07
CA ASP A 434 6.05 9.66 25.03
C ASP A 434 5.58 8.28 24.59
N VAL A 435 6.17 7.26 25.19
CA VAL A 435 5.82 5.86 24.96
C VAL A 435 4.36 5.54 25.34
N HIS A 436 3.71 6.33 26.21
CA HIS A 436 2.31 6.11 26.57
C HIS A 436 1.36 6.44 25.41
N LEU A 437 1.75 7.38 24.55
CA LEU A 437 1.00 7.67 23.33
C LEU A 437 1.04 6.47 22.38
N ILE A 438 2.22 5.87 22.20
CA ILE A 438 2.38 4.64 21.39
C ILE A 438 1.54 3.49 21.97
N LEU A 439 1.60 3.29 23.29
CA LEU A 439 0.83 2.26 23.99
C LEU A 439 -0.67 2.45 23.75
N ASN A 440 -1.18 3.67 23.84
CA ASN A 440 -2.59 3.98 23.59
C ASN A 440 -2.95 3.75 22.11
N ALA A 441 -2.10 4.21 21.18
CA ALA A 441 -2.31 4.04 19.74
C ALA A 441 -2.39 2.56 19.35
N TRP A 442 -1.46 1.73 19.84
CA TRP A 442 -1.47 0.29 19.59
C TRP A 442 -2.61 -0.43 20.29
N SER A 443 -3.01 0.01 21.49
CA SER A 443 -4.18 -0.56 22.15
C SER A 443 -5.44 -0.34 21.29
N TRP A 444 -5.61 0.87 20.76
CA TRP A 444 -6.68 1.14 19.81
C TRP A 444 -6.52 0.29 18.54
N LEU A 445 -5.35 0.27 17.92
CA LEU A 445 -5.06 -0.46 16.70
C LEU A 445 -5.46 -1.94 16.80
N PHE A 446 -5.03 -2.61 17.87
CA PHE A 446 -5.27 -4.05 18.05
C PHE A 446 -6.71 -4.38 18.46
N PHE A 447 -7.46 -3.44 19.02
CA PHE A 447 -8.83 -3.68 19.48
C PHE A 447 -9.90 -2.97 18.65
N ALA A 448 -9.52 -2.11 17.72
CA ALA A 448 -10.44 -1.55 16.74
C ALA A 448 -10.93 -2.63 15.74
N LYS A 449 -12.13 -2.43 15.19
CA LYS A 449 -12.67 -3.30 14.15
C LYS A 449 -11.79 -3.24 12.90
N GLY A 450 -11.53 -4.39 12.29
CA GLY A 450 -10.66 -4.56 11.13
C GLY A 450 -9.43 -5.40 11.43
N MET A 451 -8.48 -5.38 10.53
CA MET A 451 -7.23 -6.14 10.58
C MET A 451 -6.12 -5.25 11.16
N PRO A 452 -5.64 -5.45 12.38
CA PRO A 452 -4.50 -4.70 12.87
C PRO A 452 -3.23 -5.14 12.15
N MET A 453 -2.46 -4.18 11.64
CA MET A 453 -1.17 -4.40 10.99
C MET A 453 -0.07 -3.65 11.74
N LEU A 454 1.08 -4.29 11.88
CA LEU A 454 2.28 -3.74 12.47
C LEU A 454 3.46 -3.86 11.49
N THR A 455 4.25 -2.81 11.37
CA THR A 455 5.44 -2.78 10.54
C THR A 455 6.64 -3.36 11.29
N TRP A 456 7.53 -4.05 10.58
CA TRP A 456 8.75 -4.62 11.18
C TRP A 456 9.59 -3.54 11.87
N GLY A 457 10.05 -3.83 13.07
CA GLY A 457 10.85 -2.93 13.87
C GLY A 457 10.07 -2.11 14.90
N ASP A 458 8.76 -1.95 14.75
CA ASP A 458 7.92 -1.25 15.73
C ASP A 458 8.00 -1.92 17.09
N GLU A 459 7.97 -3.25 17.13
CA GLU A 459 8.12 -4.05 18.34
C GLU A 459 9.51 -3.94 18.98
N GLN A 460 10.43 -3.26 18.30
CA GLN A 460 11.77 -2.93 18.80
C GLN A 460 11.92 -1.45 19.17
N GLY A 461 10.88 -0.64 18.92
CA GLY A 461 10.93 0.82 19.11
C GLY A 461 11.79 1.50 18.05
N ASN A 462 11.76 0.98 16.81
CA ASN A 462 12.48 1.56 15.69
C ASN A 462 12.05 3.00 15.42
N THR A 463 13.02 3.88 15.19
CA THR A 463 12.82 5.29 14.84
C THR A 463 13.40 5.66 13.48
N VAL A 464 13.94 4.69 12.74
CA VAL A 464 14.63 4.92 11.47
C VAL A 464 13.82 4.33 10.33
N TYR A 465 13.57 5.15 9.31
CA TYR A 465 12.86 4.73 8.11
C TYR A 465 13.53 3.52 7.44
N ARG A 466 12.78 2.44 7.27
CA ARG A 466 13.23 1.19 6.65
C ARG A 466 14.52 0.61 7.23
N GLU A 467 14.71 0.74 8.56
CA GLU A 467 15.86 0.14 9.24
C GLU A 467 15.81 -1.39 9.15
N SER A 468 16.98 -1.97 9.10
CA SER A 468 17.14 -3.42 9.05
C SER A 468 16.88 -4.07 10.41
N MET A 469 16.09 -5.14 10.42
CA MET A 469 15.65 -5.79 11.65
C MET A 469 16.79 -6.49 12.41
N TRP A 470 17.84 -6.95 11.73
CA TRP A 470 19.03 -7.55 12.38
C TRP A 470 19.79 -6.58 13.28
N THR A 471 19.61 -5.28 13.12
CA THR A 471 20.18 -4.26 14.02
C THR A 471 19.66 -4.43 15.45
N PHE A 472 18.43 -4.90 15.60
CA PHE A 472 17.77 -5.15 16.88
C PHE A 472 17.92 -6.58 17.39
N HIS A 473 18.61 -7.45 16.63
CA HIS A 473 18.84 -8.87 16.98
C HIS A 473 17.55 -9.64 17.29
N TRP A 474 16.41 -9.25 16.72
CA TRP A 474 15.09 -9.84 16.99
C TRP A 474 14.84 -10.03 18.51
N ASN A 475 15.09 -8.96 19.27
CA ASN A 475 15.03 -9.02 20.73
C ASN A 475 13.59 -9.24 21.23
N THR A 476 13.34 -10.38 21.86
CA THR A 476 12.03 -10.73 22.39
C THR A 476 11.76 -10.17 23.80
N SER A 477 12.69 -9.41 24.37
CA SER A 477 12.60 -8.87 25.73
C SER A 477 12.15 -7.40 25.77
N THR A 478 11.88 -6.76 24.63
CA THR A 478 11.37 -5.39 24.59
C THR A 478 9.95 -5.34 25.17
N TRP A 479 9.59 -4.24 25.81
CA TRP A 479 8.24 -4.07 26.33
C TRP A 479 7.20 -4.04 25.20
N GLN A 480 7.57 -3.50 24.05
CA GLN A 480 6.75 -3.47 22.84
C GLN A 480 6.41 -4.89 22.38
N TYR A 481 7.42 -5.75 22.24
CA TYR A 481 7.23 -7.17 21.88
C TYR A 481 6.26 -7.86 22.83
N HIS A 482 6.44 -7.67 24.14
CA HIS A 482 5.57 -8.26 25.15
C HIS A 482 4.15 -7.70 25.12
N LEU A 483 3.99 -6.41 24.86
CA LEU A 483 2.68 -5.78 24.73
C LEU A 483 1.92 -6.35 23.54
N ILE A 484 2.55 -6.38 22.36
CA ILE A 484 1.96 -6.90 21.13
C ILE A 484 1.56 -8.36 21.30
N LYS A 485 2.45 -9.17 21.87
CA LYS A 485 2.16 -10.58 22.22
C LYS A 485 0.92 -10.71 23.10
N LYS A 486 0.78 -9.86 24.11
CA LYS A 486 -0.37 -9.86 25.01
C LYS A 486 -1.64 -9.43 24.29
N MET A 487 -1.58 -8.41 23.45
CA MET A 487 -2.75 -7.95 22.69
C MET A 487 -3.24 -9.01 21.70
N ASN A 488 -2.35 -9.63 20.94
CA ASN A 488 -2.70 -10.74 20.06
C ASN A 488 -3.27 -11.95 20.85
N HIS A 489 -2.70 -12.28 22.02
CA HIS A 489 -3.25 -13.31 22.88
C HIS A 489 -4.70 -13.00 23.30
N ILE A 490 -4.98 -11.77 23.71
CA ILE A 490 -6.36 -11.33 24.04
C ILE A 490 -7.27 -11.46 22.81
N ARG A 491 -6.82 -11.04 21.63
CA ARG A 491 -7.59 -11.18 20.39
C ARG A 491 -7.99 -12.64 20.13
N HIS A 492 -7.05 -13.58 20.30
CA HIS A 492 -7.30 -15.01 20.10
C HIS A 492 -8.20 -15.59 21.20
N GLU A 493 -7.90 -15.31 22.45
CA GLU A 493 -8.65 -15.84 23.61
C GLU A 493 -10.13 -15.45 23.55
N TYR A 494 -10.41 -14.21 23.18
CA TYR A 494 -11.79 -13.70 23.10
C TYR A 494 -12.40 -13.78 21.70
N GLY A 495 -11.66 -14.27 20.70
CA GLY A 495 -12.12 -14.43 19.32
C GLY A 495 -12.50 -13.10 18.68
N LEU A 496 -11.74 -12.04 18.92
CA LEU A 496 -12.11 -10.68 18.49
C LEU A 496 -12.15 -10.54 16.95
N HIS A 497 -11.35 -11.33 16.24
CA HIS A 497 -11.37 -11.38 14.77
C HIS A 497 -12.73 -11.79 14.17
N SER A 498 -13.56 -12.52 14.94
CA SER A 498 -14.86 -13.03 14.48
C SER A 498 -16.04 -12.34 15.16
N LYS A 499 -15.79 -11.34 16.00
CA LYS A 499 -16.84 -10.63 16.74
C LYS A 499 -17.09 -9.25 16.16
N SER A 500 -18.36 -8.90 16.07
CA SER A 500 -18.77 -7.52 15.86
C SER A 500 -18.29 -6.69 17.03
N MET A 501 -17.40 -5.74 16.78
CA MET A 501 -16.96 -4.83 17.83
C MET A 501 -18.01 -3.73 18.01
N THR A 502 -18.31 -3.44 19.26
CA THR A 502 -19.11 -2.26 19.61
C THR A 502 -18.31 -1.03 19.25
N ILE A 503 -18.94 -0.08 18.56
CA ILE A 503 -18.32 1.20 18.25
C ILE A 503 -17.92 1.88 19.56
N PRO A 504 -16.70 2.41 19.68
CA PRO A 504 -16.28 3.09 20.89
C PRO A 504 -17.29 4.18 21.28
N GLU A 505 -17.86 4.08 22.47
CA GLU A 505 -18.64 5.17 23.03
C GLU A 505 -17.70 6.10 23.79
N LEU A 506 -17.89 7.38 23.63
CA LEU A 506 -17.26 8.35 24.51
C LEU A 506 -17.78 8.09 25.93
N LEU A 507 -16.91 7.72 26.87
CA LEU A 507 -17.29 7.59 28.27
C LEU A 507 -17.84 8.89 28.86
N CYS A 508 -17.51 9.99 28.20
CA CYS A 508 -17.94 11.29 28.60
C CYS A 508 -18.80 11.94 27.50
N GLN A 509 -20.09 11.96 27.71
CA GLN A 509 -21.04 12.61 26.81
C GLN A 509 -21.07 14.13 26.98
N GLU A 510 -20.46 14.66 28.03
CA GLU A 510 -20.41 16.08 28.32
C GLU A 510 -19.00 16.62 28.14
N GLN A 511 -18.72 17.20 26.99
CA GLN A 511 -17.44 17.76 26.56
C GLN A 511 -16.81 18.76 27.56
N GLU A 512 -17.63 19.37 28.42
CA GLU A 512 -17.19 20.32 29.44
C GLU A 512 -16.61 19.68 30.72
N LYS A 513 -16.87 18.39 30.95
CA LYS A 513 -16.46 17.70 32.18
C LYS A 513 -15.30 16.73 32.03
N CYS A 514 -15.02 16.30 30.83
CA CYS A 514 -13.92 15.41 30.53
C CYS A 514 -13.09 16.09 29.46
N GLY A 515 -11.90 16.49 29.71
CA GLY A 515 -11.02 17.02 28.66
C GLY A 515 -11.08 16.14 27.39
N SER A 516 -10.66 16.69 26.25
CA SER A 516 -10.68 16.04 24.93
C SER A 516 -9.94 14.70 24.85
N ASP A 517 -9.40 14.21 25.95
CA ASP A 517 -8.31 13.24 26.02
C ASP A 517 -8.70 11.87 26.61
N GLN A 518 -9.98 11.62 26.87
CA GLN A 518 -10.40 10.36 27.47
C GLN A 518 -11.29 9.54 26.52
N PHE A 519 -10.73 8.42 26.08
CA PHE A 519 -11.41 7.34 25.40
C PHE A 519 -11.52 6.09 26.28
N VAL A 520 -12.66 5.40 26.17
CA VAL A 520 -12.75 4.00 26.60
C VAL A 520 -13.43 3.17 25.52
N PHE A 521 -12.82 2.08 25.23
CA PHE A 521 -13.29 1.06 24.28
C PHE A 521 -14.31 0.13 24.93
#